data_38558e2e6ede63358fec4ca5575b7218
#
_entry.id   38558e2e6ede63358fec4ca5575b7218
#
_cell.length_a   1.000
_cell.length_b   1.000
_cell.length_c   1.000
_cell.angle_alpha   90.00
_cell.angle_beta   90.00
_cell.angle_gamma   90.00
#
_symmetry.space_group_name_H-M   'P 1'
#
loop_
_entity.id
_entity.type
_entity.pdbx_description
1 polymer ?
#
loop_
_entity_poly.entity_id
_entity_poly.type
_entity_poly.pdbx_seq_one_letter_code
_entity_poly.pdbx_strand_id
1 'polypeptide(L)'
;MTQKISAVDESAGRYGDRNRGSTTHDVAKRRSATLAAVLTQVFAPVVVLAAALVVAACSLGSGGNSLSAGLAAPQPGAVATAPGGGPLKAKVAVLLPLTGSAQSAAVAKGMKQAAEMALFELNNPGFQLIVKDTKATAEGAAAAATAAVSEGVELIIGPLYARSVRAVGQVARQAKLPVIAFSNDRTVAGNGVYLLSFLADEEVNRIVNFAASQSKRSFAALVPEGAYGDLVSASFRAAVTRNGGTVVAMEKYPNNSNGMLEPSQRLFKLVKDSIEQGYPVDAIYLPGGPDTLPNLAPLIDYANLGAAPVKFLGSGGWDYPNLGRNKNFIGSWYPAPDPRGWRAFSEKFARTFGSAPPRIATLSYDAVTIAIRLATSHAARSRYTTANLTRPNGFTGVDGAFRFTAAGTAQHSLAVLEVQKFNPTVIDPAAAGFNASGRTVTGTLQR
;
A
#
# COMPACT_ATOMS: atom_id res chain seq x y z
N MET A 1 8.51 -23.50 -61.70
CA MET A 1 8.29 -24.95 -61.80
C MET A 1 7.74 -25.32 -60.45
N THR A 2 6.39 -25.32 -60.27
CA THR A 2 5.44 -26.39 -60.55
C THR A 2 5.77 -27.62 -59.68
N GLN A 3 4.99 -28.09 -58.78
CA GLN A 3 3.59 -28.56 -58.62
C GLN A 3 3.52 -29.11 -57.16
N LYS A 4 2.49 -28.86 -56.35
CA LYS A 4 1.09 -29.30 -56.31
C LYS A 4 0.82 -30.70 -55.70
N ILE A 5 -0.11 -30.70 -54.74
CA ILE A 5 -1.24 -31.65 -54.51
C ILE A 5 -0.89 -32.82 -53.60
N SER A 6 -1.66 -33.34 -52.65
CA SER A 6 -3.11 -33.32 -52.26
C SER A 6 -3.21 -34.03 -50.91
N ALA A 7 -4.01 -33.69 -49.97
CA ALA A 7 -5.44 -33.94 -49.71
C ALA A 7 -5.86 -35.41 -49.50
N VAL A 8 -6.86 -35.59 -48.58
CA VAL A 8 -7.75 -36.77 -48.36
C VAL A 8 -7.24 -37.75 -47.27
N ASP A 9 -7.98 -38.19 -46.24
CA ASP A 9 -9.43 -38.36 -46.11
C ASP A 9 -9.81 -38.64 -44.64
N GLU A 10 -11.06 -38.40 -44.37
CA GLU A 10 -11.84 -38.78 -43.19
C GLU A 10 -11.96 -40.32 -43.05
N SER A 11 -12.08 -40.80 -41.80
CA SER A 11 -13.07 -41.83 -41.54
C SER A 11 -13.48 -41.91 -40.08
N ALA A 12 -14.78 -41.77 -39.90
CA ALA A 12 -15.56 -41.96 -38.70
C ALA A 12 -15.65 -43.45 -38.30
N GLY A 13 -15.77 -43.70 -37.02
CA GLY A 13 -16.09 -45.03 -36.46
C GLY A 13 -16.88 -44.89 -35.17
N ARG A 14 -18.21 -44.86 -35.29
CA ARG A 14 -19.18 -45.13 -34.19
C ARG A 14 -19.18 -46.59 -33.84
N TYR A 15 -19.31 -46.92 -32.56
CA TYR A 15 -20.04 -48.05 -31.95
C TYR A 15 -19.92 -47.86 -30.43
N GLY A 16 -20.93 -47.90 -29.56
CA GLY A 16 -22.22 -48.58 -29.56
C GLY A 16 -22.56 -48.83 -28.11
N ASP A 17 -23.69 -48.39 -27.75
CA ASP A 17 -24.46 -48.50 -26.53
C ASP A 17 -24.59 -49.93 -25.96
N ARG A 18 -24.62 -50.05 -24.60
CA ARG A 18 -25.49 -50.98 -23.80
C ARG A 18 -25.08 -50.98 -22.32
N ASN A 19 -25.79 -50.23 -21.46
CA ASN A 19 -26.94 -50.67 -20.64
C ASN A 19 -26.65 -51.58 -19.42
N ARG A 20 -27.26 -51.17 -18.28
CA ARG A 20 -27.55 -51.81 -16.97
C ARG A 20 -26.57 -51.42 -15.86
N GLY A 21 -27.03 -50.92 -14.77
CA GLY A 21 -28.32 -50.74 -14.13
C GLY A 21 -28.13 -50.55 -12.63
N SER A 22 -28.98 -49.65 -12.10
CA SER A 22 -29.65 -49.77 -10.81
C SER A 22 -28.91 -49.58 -9.49
N THR A 23 -29.50 -48.68 -8.74
CA THR A 23 -29.70 -48.66 -7.28
C THR A 23 -28.55 -48.19 -6.40
N THR A 24 -28.61 -46.90 -6.04
CA THR A 24 -28.57 -46.41 -4.65
C THR A 24 -28.87 -44.93 -4.60
N HIS A 25 -30.11 -44.53 -4.87
CA HIS A 25 -30.70 -43.30 -4.37
C HIS A 25 -31.65 -43.70 -3.25
N ASP A 26 -31.32 -43.31 -2.01
CA ASP A 26 -32.25 -43.12 -0.90
C ASP A 26 -31.55 -43.32 0.46
N VAL A 27 -30.66 -42.41 0.85
CA VAL A 27 -30.28 -42.24 2.29
C VAL A 27 -29.75 -40.85 2.60
N ALA A 28 -30.07 -39.83 1.89
CA ALA A 28 -29.63 -38.47 2.26
C ALA A 28 -30.78 -37.42 2.29
N LYS A 29 -31.98 -37.84 2.67
CA LYS A 29 -33.14 -36.92 2.76
C LYS A 29 -34.00 -37.13 3.99
N ARG A 30 -33.39 -37.46 5.12
CA ARG A 30 -34.08 -37.46 6.44
C ARG A 30 -33.11 -37.16 7.58
N ARG A 31 -32.61 -35.90 7.68
CA ARG A 31 -32.04 -35.30 8.90
C ARG A 31 -31.85 -33.79 8.74
N SER A 32 -32.96 -33.07 8.56
CA SER A 32 -32.98 -31.61 8.75
C SER A 32 -34.40 -31.09 8.87
N ALA A 33 -35.12 -31.64 9.82
CA ALA A 33 -36.41 -31.11 10.25
C ALA A 33 -36.65 -31.56 11.69
N THR A 34 -35.93 -31.02 12.67
CA THR A 34 -36.28 -30.98 14.09
C THR A 34 -35.17 -30.27 14.87
N LEU A 35 -35.16 -28.93 14.83
CA LEU A 35 -34.50 -28.04 15.80
C LEU A 35 -34.87 -26.57 15.55
N ALA A 36 -36.19 -26.33 15.42
CA ALA A 36 -36.73 -24.98 15.36
C ALA A 36 -38.04 -24.93 16.12
N ALA A 37 -38.02 -25.27 17.37
CA ALA A 37 -39.11 -25.04 18.29
C ALA A 37 -38.67 -25.39 19.73
N VAL A 38 -37.98 -24.51 20.40
CA VAL A 38 -37.90 -24.32 21.86
C VAL A 38 -36.92 -23.17 22.08
N LEU A 39 -37.42 -21.95 22.23
CA LEU A 39 -36.86 -20.82 22.98
C LEU A 39 -37.63 -19.53 22.65
N THR A 40 -38.94 -19.62 22.89
CA THR A 40 -39.79 -18.44 23.06
C THR A 40 -40.58 -18.66 24.33
N GLN A 41 -40.07 -18.19 25.44
CA GLN A 41 -40.82 -17.78 26.63
C GLN A 41 -39.83 -17.48 27.77
N VAL A 42 -40.09 -16.37 28.40
CA VAL A 42 -39.53 -15.82 29.62
C VAL A 42 -38.62 -14.61 29.34
N PHE A 43 -39.23 -13.46 29.37
CA PHE A 43 -38.94 -12.26 30.11
C PHE A 43 -39.63 -11.04 29.51
N ALA A 44 -40.84 -10.77 30.03
CA ALA A 44 -41.42 -9.44 30.16
C ALA A 44 -42.18 -9.47 31.51
N PRO A 45 -42.55 -8.36 32.14
CA PRO A 45 -42.02 -7.01 32.16
C PRO A 45 -41.74 -6.51 33.58
N VAL A 46 -40.94 -5.47 33.76
CA VAL A 46 -41.05 -4.57 34.91
C VAL A 46 -41.08 -3.14 34.37
N VAL A 47 -42.28 -2.63 34.33
CA VAL A 47 -42.62 -1.22 34.16
C VAL A 47 -42.88 -0.65 35.55
N VAL A 48 -42.63 0.64 35.70
CA VAL A 48 -43.34 1.63 36.57
C VAL A 48 -42.47 2.39 37.57
N LEU A 49 -42.47 3.68 37.27
CA LEU A 49 -42.57 4.89 38.10
C LEU A 49 -41.37 5.36 38.93
N ALA A 50 -40.92 6.55 38.58
CA ALA A 50 -40.84 7.66 39.54
C ALA A 50 -40.82 9.01 38.82
N ALA A 51 -41.82 9.79 39.18
CA ALA A 51 -42.13 11.12 38.65
C ALA A 51 -41.30 12.23 39.31
N ALA A 52 -41.11 13.27 38.52
CA ALA A 52 -41.14 14.70 38.87
C ALA A 52 -40.51 15.21 40.18
N LEU A 53 -39.57 16.13 40.04
CA LEU A 53 -39.51 17.34 40.87
C LEU A 53 -38.86 18.50 40.10
N VAL A 54 -39.71 19.47 39.78
CA VAL A 54 -39.38 20.81 39.31
C VAL A 54 -38.96 21.64 40.51
N VAL A 55 -37.82 22.35 40.45
CA VAL A 55 -37.60 23.54 41.25
C VAL A 55 -36.99 24.59 40.38
N ALA A 56 -37.78 25.60 40.11
CA ALA A 56 -37.40 26.90 39.59
C ALA A 56 -36.76 27.75 40.70
N ALA A 57 -35.61 28.36 40.41
CA ALA A 57 -35.13 29.46 41.20
C ALA A 57 -34.63 30.56 40.26
N CYS A 58 -35.46 31.59 40.12
CA CYS A 58 -35.02 32.92 39.64
C CYS A 58 -34.28 33.63 40.76
N SER A 59 -33.11 34.22 40.42
CA SER A 59 -32.60 35.36 41.18
C SER A 59 -32.02 36.40 40.23
N LEU A 60 -32.68 37.53 40.17
CA LEU A 60 -32.16 38.83 39.68
C LEU A 60 -31.10 39.32 40.65
N GLY A 61 -30.05 39.94 40.09
CA GLY A 61 -29.01 40.64 40.87
C GLY A 61 -28.10 41.40 39.94
N SER A 62 -28.50 42.58 39.60
CA SER A 62 -27.84 43.92 39.52
C SER A 62 -26.34 44.04 39.38
N GLY A 63 -25.94 44.73 38.37
CA GLY A 63 -25.01 45.86 38.14
C GLY A 63 -23.68 45.94 38.91
N GLY A 64 -22.63 46.07 38.14
CA GLY A 64 -21.31 46.48 38.64
C GLY A 64 -20.29 46.58 37.52
N ASN A 65 -20.15 47.79 36.94
CA ASN A 65 -19.01 48.14 36.08
C ASN A 65 -17.73 48.14 36.91
N SER A 66 -16.74 47.39 36.48
CA SER A 66 -15.34 47.70 36.82
C SER A 66 -14.43 47.36 35.61
N LEU A 67 -13.96 48.44 35.01
CA LEU A 67 -12.85 48.48 34.09
C LEU A 67 -11.57 48.05 34.83
N SER A 68 -11.04 46.91 34.50
CA SER A 68 -9.67 46.53 34.81
C SER A 68 -9.01 46.03 33.55
N ALA A 69 -8.20 46.90 32.94
CA ALA A 69 -7.28 46.53 31.89
C ALA A 69 -6.16 45.65 32.49
N GLY A 70 -6.29 44.34 32.34
CA GLY A 70 -5.25 43.38 32.65
C GLY A 70 -4.72 42.80 31.35
N LEU A 71 -3.43 42.98 31.11
CA LEU A 71 -2.69 42.32 30.05
C LEU A 71 -2.82 40.78 30.18
N ALA A 72 -3.68 40.19 29.38
CA ALA A 72 -3.80 38.75 29.30
C ALA A 72 -2.70 38.20 28.41
N ALA A 73 -1.91 37.27 28.97
CA ALA A 73 -0.96 36.46 28.24
C ALA A 73 -1.67 35.65 27.14
N PRO A 74 -1.03 35.34 26.00
CA PRO A 74 -1.66 34.59 24.92
C PRO A 74 -1.98 33.17 25.37
N GLN A 75 -3.25 32.84 25.47
CA GLN A 75 -3.72 31.46 25.67
C GLN A 75 -3.51 30.66 24.38
N PRO A 76 -3.02 29.41 24.48
CA PRO A 76 -2.90 28.54 23.33
C PRO A 76 -4.29 28.12 22.82
N GLY A 77 -4.62 28.55 21.59
CA GLY A 77 -5.60 27.86 20.74
C GLY A 77 -7.06 27.94 21.13
N ALA A 78 -7.68 29.13 21.00
CA ALA A 78 -9.14 29.21 20.94
C ALA A 78 -9.63 28.47 19.69
N VAL A 79 -10.32 27.32 19.88
CA VAL A 79 -11.06 26.64 18.82
C VAL A 79 -12.15 27.58 18.31
N ALA A 80 -12.04 28.00 17.05
CA ALA A 80 -13.07 28.84 16.43
C ALA A 80 -14.40 28.07 16.40
N THR A 81 -15.34 28.44 17.24
CA THR A 81 -16.71 27.96 17.19
C THR A 81 -17.52 28.83 16.22
N ALA A 82 -18.20 28.20 15.29
CA ALA A 82 -19.15 28.89 14.42
C ALA A 82 -20.35 29.40 15.25
N PRO A 83 -20.95 30.55 14.89
CA PRO A 83 -22.13 31.05 15.61
C PRO A 83 -23.28 30.02 15.52
N GLY A 84 -23.62 29.39 16.64
CA GLY A 84 -24.75 28.46 16.76
C GLY A 84 -24.45 26.99 16.50
N GLY A 85 -23.18 26.57 16.34
CA GLY A 85 -22.82 25.17 16.05
C GLY A 85 -21.69 24.67 16.95
N GLY A 86 -21.72 23.37 17.27
CA GLY A 86 -20.60 22.67 17.88
C GLY A 86 -19.31 22.80 17.05
N PRO A 87 -18.16 22.32 17.54
CA PRO A 87 -16.87 22.45 16.85
C PRO A 87 -16.97 21.92 15.41
N LEU A 88 -16.48 22.74 14.44
CA LEU A 88 -16.49 22.36 13.02
C LEU A 88 -15.76 21.04 12.83
N LYS A 89 -16.50 19.98 12.46
CA LYS A 89 -15.92 18.69 12.18
C LYS A 89 -15.02 18.76 10.96
N ALA A 90 -13.81 18.21 11.05
CA ALA A 90 -12.98 17.98 9.89
C ALA A 90 -13.63 16.89 9.04
N LYS A 91 -14.09 17.22 7.85
CA LYS A 91 -14.64 16.24 6.91
C LYS A 91 -13.58 15.79 5.93
N VAL A 92 -13.40 14.47 5.82
CA VAL A 92 -12.41 13.86 4.92
C VAL A 92 -13.10 12.77 4.11
N ALA A 93 -12.92 12.77 2.79
CA ALA A 93 -13.45 11.72 1.93
C ALA A 93 -12.40 10.64 1.67
N VAL A 94 -12.81 9.36 1.72
CA VAL A 94 -12.02 8.21 1.25
C VAL A 94 -12.67 7.66 -0.02
N LEU A 95 -11.93 7.71 -1.13
CA LEU A 95 -12.38 7.31 -2.46
C LEU A 95 -11.71 5.99 -2.84
N LEU A 96 -12.50 4.90 -2.93
CA LEU A 96 -12.00 3.55 -3.20
C LEU A 96 -12.83 2.84 -4.26
N PRO A 97 -12.26 1.89 -5.04
CA PRO A 97 -12.97 1.14 -6.08
C PRO A 97 -13.80 -0.01 -5.49
N LEU A 98 -14.88 0.31 -4.74
CA LEU A 98 -15.65 -0.66 -3.97
C LEU A 98 -16.48 -1.61 -4.85
N THR A 99 -16.87 -1.19 -6.06
CA THR A 99 -17.65 -1.97 -7.03
C THR A 99 -16.88 -2.16 -8.35
N GLY A 100 -15.62 -2.54 -8.27
CA GLY A 100 -14.80 -2.90 -9.42
C GLY A 100 -14.85 -4.41 -9.72
N SER A 101 -13.78 -4.95 -10.29
CA SER A 101 -13.60 -6.41 -10.36
C SER A 101 -13.58 -7.01 -8.94
N ALA A 102 -13.87 -8.32 -8.83
CA ALA A 102 -13.88 -9.00 -7.53
C ALA A 102 -12.58 -8.78 -6.73
N GLN A 103 -11.43 -8.86 -7.40
CA GLN A 103 -10.13 -8.59 -6.79
C GLN A 103 -9.98 -7.13 -6.35
N SER A 104 -10.38 -6.18 -7.20
CA SER A 104 -10.35 -4.75 -6.89
C SER A 104 -11.24 -4.41 -5.70
N ALA A 105 -12.47 -4.95 -5.68
CA ALA A 105 -13.43 -4.75 -4.60
C ALA A 105 -12.95 -5.36 -3.28
N ALA A 106 -12.30 -6.53 -3.30
CA ALA A 106 -11.73 -7.17 -2.12
C ALA A 106 -10.62 -6.31 -1.49
N VAL A 107 -9.71 -5.78 -2.33
CA VAL A 107 -8.66 -4.86 -1.89
C VAL A 107 -9.26 -3.58 -1.32
N ALA A 108 -10.23 -2.96 -2.03
CA ALA A 108 -10.89 -1.75 -1.59
C ALA A 108 -11.66 -1.93 -0.26
N LYS A 109 -12.30 -3.09 -0.06
CA LYS A 109 -12.94 -3.46 1.21
C LYS A 109 -11.93 -3.46 2.35
N GLY A 110 -10.77 -4.11 2.18
CA GLY A 110 -9.73 -4.14 3.19
C GLY A 110 -9.15 -2.74 3.49
N MET A 111 -8.96 -1.91 2.47
CA MET A 111 -8.54 -0.52 2.64
C MET A 111 -9.59 0.33 3.38
N LYS A 112 -10.89 0.14 3.07
CA LYS A 112 -11.98 0.79 3.80
C LYS A 112 -11.98 0.38 5.28
N GLN A 113 -11.89 -0.91 5.56
CA GLN A 113 -11.82 -1.43 6.93
C GLN A 113 -10.61 -0.88 7.70
N ALA A 114 -9.45 -0.74 7.05
CA ALA A 114 -8.27 -0.12 7.65
C ALA A 114 -8.48 1.37 7.98
N ALA A 115 -9.13 2.12 7.08
CA ALA A 115 -9.53 3.50 7.32
C ALA A 115 -10.48 3.64 8.52
N GLU A 116 -11.47 2.76 8.61
CA GLU A 116 -12.42 2.69 9.72
C GLU A 116 -11.73 2.31 11.04
N MET A 117 -10.77 1.37 11.00
CA MET A 117 -9.97 1.00 12.17
C MET A 117 -9.19 2.19 12.72
N ALA A 118 -8.53 2.99 11.85
CA ALA A 118 -7.84 4.21 12.26
C ALA A 118 -8.80 5.24 12.88
N LEU A 119 -9.99 5.40 12.31
CA LEU A 119 -11.03 6.29 12.83
C LEU A 119 -11.47 5.89 14.25
N PHE A 120 -11.75 4.61 14.46
CA PHE A 120 -12.21 4.10 15.76
C PHE A 120 -11.10 4.17 16.83
N GLU A 121 -9.86 3.85 16.48
CA GLU A 121 -8.75 3.89 17.42
C GLU A 121 -8.41 5.30 17.90
N LEU A 122 -8.44 6.27 17.00
CA LEU A 122 -8.12 7.65 17.34
C LEU A 122 -9.31 8.40 17.95
N ASN A 123 -10.52 7.89 17.79
CA ASN A 123 -11.78 8.33 18.41
C ASN A 123 -11.92 9.86 18.55
N ASN A 124 -11.74 10.58 17.44
CA ASN A 124 -11.83 12.04 17.43
C ASN A 124 -13.27 12.50 17.09
N PRO A 125 -14.05 13.03 18.03
CA PRO A 125 -15.43 13.45 17.79
C PRO A 125 -15.53 14.63 16.80
N GLY A 126 -14.44 15.40 16.63
CA GLY A 126 -14.32 16.49 15.67
C GLY A 126 -13.94 16.04 14.26
N PHE A 127 -13.91 14.73 13.96
CA PHE A 127 -13.54 14.18 12.66
C PHE A 127 -14.69 13.37 12.04
N GLN A 128 -14.91 13.53 10.75
CA GLN A 128 -15.90 12.78 9.99
C GLN A 128 -15.24 12.19 8.75
N LEU A 129 -15.33 10.86 8.62
CA LEU A 129 -14.90 10.11 7.46
C LEU A 129 -16.08 9.81 6.53
N ILE A 130 -15.95 10.12 5.23
CA ILE A 130 -16.98 9.91 4.21
C ILE A 130 -16.41 8.97 3.16
N VAL A 131 -16.99 7.78 3.03
CA VAL A 131 -16.51 6.79 2.05
C VAL A 131 -17.34 6.90 0.76
N LYS A 132 -16.65 6.93 -0.39
CA LYS A 132 -17.28 6.99 -1.72
C LYS A 132 -16.66 5.96 -2.66
N ASP A 133 -17.50 5.41 -3.53
CA ASP A 133 -17.11 4.43 -4.54
C ASP A 133 -16.66 5.11 -5.82
N THR A 134 -15.47 4.77 -6.30
CA THR A 134 -14.92 5.23 -7.59
C THR A 134 -15.30 4.31 -8.76
N LYS A 135 -15.96 3.19 -8.50
CA LYS A 135 -16.34 2.17 -9.49
C LYS A 135 -15.16 1.67 -10.33
N ALA A 136 -13.93 1.85 -9.85
CA ALA A 136 -12.68 1.56 -10.55
C ALA A 136 -12.55 2.26 -11.92
N THR A 137 -13.28 3.37 -12.17
CA THR A 137 -13.24 4.15 -13.43
C THR A 137 -12.82 5.59 -13.18
N ALA A 138 -12.41 6.30 -14.23
CA ALA A 138 -12.08 7.72 -14.15
C ALA A 138 -13.33 8.57 -13.90
N GLU A 139 -14.43 8.25 -14.58
CA GLU A 139 -15.73 8.94 -14.50
C GLU A 139 -16.34 8.76 -13.10
N GLY A 140 -16.36 7.52 -12.58
CA GLY A 140 -16.83 7.22 -11.22
C GLY A 140 -16.00 7.94 -10.16
N ALA A 141 -14.69 8.02 -10.35
CA ALA A 141 -13.78 8.73 -9.45
C ALA A 141 -14.02 10.25 -9.47
N ALA A 142 -14.24 10.85 -10.65
CA ALA A 142 -14.58 12.26 -10.79
C ALA A 142 -15.93 12.57 -10.12
N ALA A 143 -16.96 11.75 -10.36
CA ALA A 143 -18.27 11.90 -9.72
C ALA A 143 -18.17 11.78 -8.19
N ALA A 144 -17.42 10.81 -7.68
CA ALA A 144 -17.17 10.63 -6.24
C ALA A 144 -16.47 11.86 -5.63
N ALA A 145 -15.47 12.42 -6.33
CA ALA A 145 -14.76 13.62 -5.89
C ALA A 145 -15.70 14.85 -5.90
N THR A 146 -16.50 15.05 -6.94
CA THR A 146 -17.48 16.14 -7.02
C THR A 146 -18.49 16.07 -5.88
N ALA A 147 -19.02 14.87 -5.59
CA ALA A 147 -19.91 14.67 -4.45
C ALA A 147 -19.22 14.95 -3.11
N ALA A 148 -17.95 14.57 -2.94
CA ALA A 148 -17.18 14.86 -1.74
C ALA A 148 -16.98 16.38 -1.56
N VAL A 149 -16.65 17.10 -2.64
CA VAL A 149 -16.53 18.58 -2.63
C VAL A 149 -17.84 19.23 -2.21
N SER A 150 -18.97 18.80 -2.75
CA SER A 150 -20.28 19.37 -2.39
C SER A 150 -20.70 19.10 -0.94
N GLU A 151 -20.16 18.05 -0.31
CA GLU A 151 -20.34 17.74 1.11
C GLU A 151 -19.39 18.54 2.03
N GLY A 152 -18.52 19.37 1.45
CA GLY A 152 -17.62 20.27 2.17
C GLY A 152 -16.44 19.56 2.83
N VAL A 153 -15.85 18.54 2.15
CA VAL A 153 -14.62 17.91 2.65
C VAL A 153 -13.42 18.86 2.54
N GLU A 154 -12.45 18.68 3.42
CA GLU A 154 -11.21 19.46 3.47
C GLU A 154 -10.01 18.68 2.88
N LEU A 155 -10.13 17.37 2.71
CA LEU A 155 -9.11 16.48 2.18
C LEU A 155 -9.79 15.29 1.46
N ILE A 156 -9.19 14.83 0.37
CA ILE A 156 -9.53 13.59 -0.31
C ILE A 156 -8.40 12.57 -0.08
N ILE A 157 -8.74 11.38 0.41
CA ILE A 157 -7.86 10.23 0.53
C ILE A 157 -8.23 9.21 -0.55
N GLY A 158 -7.24 8.66 -1.26
CA GLY A 158 -7.46 7.90 -2.48
C GLY A 158 -7.48 8.83 -3.71
N PRO A 159 -7.79 8.28 -4.88
CA PRO A 159 -8.08 6.89 -5.19
C PRO A 159 -6.83 6.01 -5.37
N LEU A 160 -7.08 4.73 -5.78
CA LEU A 160 -6.01 3.74 -5.96
C LEU A 160 -5.35 3.79 -7.35
N TYR A 161 -6.13 3.90 -8.41
CA TYR A 161 -5.65 3.77 -9.78
C TYR A 161 -5.25 5.11 -10.40
N ALA A 162 -4.14 5.15 -11.15
CA ALA A 162 -3.59 6.37 -11.76
C ALA A 162 -4.61 7.16 -12.60
N ARG A 163 -5.42 6.45 -13.43
CA ARG A 163 -6.49 7.08 -14.23
C ARG A 163 -7.53 7.79 -13.34
N SER A 164 -7.88 7.17 -12.23
CA SER A 164 -8.81 7.73 -11.25
C SER A 164 -8.18 8.92 -10.50
N VAL A 165 -6.87 8.84 -10.18
CA VAL A 165 -6.14 9.96 -9.55
C VAL A 165 -6.12 11.18 -10.45
N ARG A 166 -5.89 11.01 -11.77
CA ARG A 166 -5.93 12.14 -12.73
C ARG A 166 -7.30 12.81 -12.71
N ALA A 167 -8.38 12.04 -12.75
CA ALA A 167 -9.75 12.56 -12.73
C ALA A 167 -10.09 13.28 -11.42
N VAL A 168 -9.78 12.67 -10.26
CA VAL A 168 -9.96 13.30 -8.93
C VAL A 168 -9.11 14.55 -8.81
N GLY A 169 -7.85 14.53 -9.26
CA GLY A 169 -6.94 15.66 -9.21
C GLY A 169 -7.45 16.89 -9.99
N GLN A 170 -8.19 16.69 -11.07
CA GLN A 170 -8.83 17.80 -11.81
C GLN A 170 -9.93 18.46 -10.97
N VAL A 171 -10.82 17.68 -10.38
CA VAL A 171 -11.89 18.17 -9.50
C VAL A 171 -11.32 18.85 -8.25
N ALA A 172 -10.36 18.19 -7.59
CA ALA A 172 -9.74 18.69 -6.35
C ALA A 172 -9.01 20.01 -6.56
N ARG A 173 -8.29 20.20 -7.68
CA ARG A 173 -7.63 21.49 -8.00
C ARG A 173 -8.62 22.62 -8.16
N GLN A 174 -9.75 22.41 -8.83
CA GLN A 174 -10.80 23.42 -8.96
C GLN A 174 -11.36 23.85 -7.60
N ALA A 175 -11.51 22.86 -6.69
CA ALA A 175 -11.96 23.07 -5.31
C ALA A 175 -10.84 23.49 -4.35
N LYS A 176 -9.59 23.59 -4.79
CA LYS A 176 -8.39 23.86 -3.98
C LYS A 176 -8.20 22.88 -2.81
N LEU A 177 -8.56 21.62 -3.04
CA LEU A 177 -8.44 20.54 -2.05
C LEU A 177 -7.18 19.71 -2.29
N PRO A 178 -6.43 19.32 -1.26
CA PRO A 178 -5.37 18.34 -1.36
C PRO A 178 -5.93 16.92 -1.51
N VAL A 179 -5.13 16.06 -2.15
CA VAL A 179 -5.42 14.65 -2.38
C VAL A 179 -4.25 13.81 -1.89
N ILE A 180 -4.50 12.83 -1.02
CA ILE A 180 -3.53 11.78 -0.67
C ILE A 180 -3.95 10.51 -1.41
N ALA A 181 -3.33 10.21 -2.54
CA ALA A 181 -3.68 9.08 -3.41
C ALA A 181 -2.75 7.88 -3.17
N PHE A 182 -3.19 6.68 -3.58
CA PHE A 182 -2.48 5.42 -3.36
C PHE A 182 -1.82 4.85 -4.63
N SER A 183 -1.84 5.61 -5.72
CA SER A 183 -1.18 5.19 -6.96
C SER A 183 0.35 5.20 -6.82
N ASN A 184 1.00 4.22 -7.42
CA ASN A 184 2.46 4.18 -7.56
C ASN A 184 2.96 4.79 -8.89
N ASP A 185 2.07 5.31 -9.73
CA ASP A 185 2.41 6.04 -10.94
C ASP A 185 2.76 7.49 -10.61
N ARG A 186 4.05 7.82 -10.64
CA ARG A 186 4.58 9.17 -10.35
C ARG A 186 4.01 10.27 -11.24
N THR A 187 3.56 9.94 -12.46
CA THR A 187 3.06 10.93 -13.42
C THR A 187 1.77 11.62 -12.97
N VAL A 188 1.11 11.08 -11.93
CA VAL A 188 -0.11 11.67 -11.38
C VAL A 188 0.13 12.46 -10.09
N ALA A 189 1.39 12.58 -9.65
CA ALA A 189 1.79 13.36 -8.47
C ALA A 189 1.86 14.87 -8.77
N GLY A 190 1.90 15.66 -7.71
CA GLY A 190 2.06 17.12 -7.78
C GLY A 190 0.73 17.89 -7.93
N ASN A 191 0.82 19.21 -7.96
CA ASN A 191 -0.34 20.09 -8.08
C ASN A 191 -1.45 19.80 -7.04
N GLY A 192 -1.06 19.57 -5.77
CA GLY A 192 -1.98 19.24 -4.68
C GLY A 192 -2.30 17.73 -4.54
N VAL A 193 -1.75 16.88 -5.40
CA VAL A 193 -1.85 15.41 -5.30
C VAL A 193 -0.56 14.85 -4.68
N TYR A 194 -0.70 14.13 -3.58
CA TYR A 194 0.36 13.47 -2.84
C TYR A 194 0.18 11.96 -2.92
N LEU A 195 1.19 11.25 -3.40
CA LEU A 195 1.13 9.79 -3.53
C LEU A 195 1.68 9.13 -2.26
N LEU A 196 0.81 8.53 -1.46
CA LEU A 196 1.20 7.66 -0.37
C LEU A 196 1.29 6.23 -0.91
N SER A 197 2.46 5.89 -1.42
CA SER A 197 2.73 4.59 -2.03
C SER A 197 4.23 4.32 -2.02
N PHE A 198 4.59 3.04 -2.10
CA PHE A 198 5.98 2.64 -2.31
C PHE A 198 6.34 2.83 -3.77
N LEU A 199 7.41 3.57 -4.03
CA LEU A 199 7.84 3.92 -5.37
C LEU A 199 9.07 3.08 -5.77
N ALA A 200 9.02 2.50 -6.94
CA ALA A 200 10.04 1.57 -7.41
C ALA A 200 11.45 2.17 -7.46
N ASP A 201 11.57 3.45 -7.79
CA ASP A 201 12.87 4.14 -7.80
C ASP A 201 13.45 4.36 -6.39
N GLU A 202 12.61 4.58 -5.36
CA GLU A 202 13.07 4.63 -3.97
C GLU A 202 13.57 3.26 -3.50
N GLU A 203 12.88 2.19 -3.88
CA GLU A 203 13.30 0.81 -3.60
C GLU A 203 14.65 0.50 -4.25
N VAL A 204 14.79 0.82 -5.55
CA VAL A 204 16.05 0.66 -6.30
C VAL A 204 17.19 1.45 -5.64
N ASN A 205 16.95 2.71 -5.31
CA ASN A 205 17.95 3.54 -4.64
C ASN A 205 18.38 2.92 -3.30
N ARG A 206 17.43 2.43 -2.53
CA ARG A 206 17.69 1.83 -1.21
C ARG A 206 18.58 0.60 -1.32
N ILE A 207 18.23 -0.34 -2.22
CA ILE A 207 18.97 -1.60 -2.32
C ILE A 207 20.35 -1.43 -2.96
N VAL A 208 20.49 -0.57 -3.98
CA VAL A 208 21.77 -0.30 -4.61
C VAL A 208 22.70 0.45 -3.66
N ASN A 209 22.20 1.46 -2.92
CA ASN A 209 23.00 2.18 -1.92
C ASN A 209 23.51 1.22 -0.84
N PHE A 210 22.66 0.31 -0.37
CA PHE A 210 23.08 -0.71 0.59
C PHE A 210 24.11 -1.67 0.00
N ALA A 211 23.88 -2.22 -1.19
CA ALA A 211 24.84 -3.11 -1.85
C ALA A 211 26.19 -2.42 -2.04
N ALA A 212 26.20 -1.15 -2.43
CA ALA A 212 27.42 -0.35 -2.56
C ALA A 212 28.12 -0.13 -1.21
N SER A 213 27.38 0.04 -0.10
CA SER A 213 27.97 0.12 1.25
C SER A 213 28.61 -1.20 1.68
N GLN A 214 28.16 -2.32 1.10
CA GLN A 214 28.74 -3.67 1.26
C GLN A 214 29.80 -3.97 0.18
N SER A 215 30.44 -2.93 -0.34
CA SER A 215 31.54 -3.01 -1.32
C SER A 215 31.16 -3.63 -2.67
N LYS A 216 29.88 -3.73 -3.01
CA LYS A 216 29.44 -4.16 -4.35
C LYS A 216 29.60 -3.00 -5.34
N ARG A 217 30.29 -3.26 -6.47
CA ARG A 217 30.58 -2.24 -7.48
C ARG A 217 30.17 -2.66 -8.89
N SER A 218 30.15 -3.96 -9.16
CA SER A 218 29.87 -4.51 -10.47
C SER A 218 28.51 -5.20 -10.46
N PHE A 219 27.60 -4.72 -11.30
CA PHE A 219 26.20 -5.08 -11.25
C PHE A 219 25.70 -5.60 -12.59
N ALA A 220 24.74 -6.52 -12.54
CA ALA A 220 23.93 -6.90 -13.68
C ALA A 220 22.43 -6.78 -13.31
N ALA A 221 21.52 -6.82 -14.28
CA ALA A 221 20.10 -6.77 -14.03
C ALA A 221 19.28 -7.54 -15.07
N LEU A 222 18.21 -8.20 -14.63
CA LEU A 222 17.19 -8.82 -15.47
C LEU A 222 15.86 -8.16 -15.14
N VAL A 223 15.32 -7.35 -16.03
CA VAL A 223 14.16 -6.50 -15.76
C VAL A 223 13.00 -6.82 -16.71
N PRO A 224 11.73 -6.66 -16.30
CA PRO A 224 10.62 -6.85 -17.22
C PRO A 224 10.57 -5.74 -18.28
N GLU A 225 9.98 -6.01 -19.43
CA GLU A 225 9.60 -5.00 -20.40
C GLU A 225 8.45 -4.11 -19.92
N GLY A 226 8.27 -2.95 -20.55
CA GLY A 226 7.20 -2.00 -20.27
C GLY A 226 7.58 -0.90 -19.29
N ALA A 227 6.62 -0.03 -18.97
CA ALA A 227 6.85 1.21 -18.22
C ALA A 227 7.51 1.00 -16.83
N TYR A 228 7.15 -0.06 -16.12
CA TYR A 228 7.80 -0.41 -14.86
C TYR A 228 9.27 -0.80 -15.07
N GLY A 229 9.54 -1.67 -16.05
CA GLY A 229 10.90 -2.10 -16.37
C GLY A 229 11.78 -0.94 -16.86
N ASP A 230 11.22 -0.01 -17.63
CA ASP A 230 11.93 1.20 -18.07
C ASP A 230 12.30 2.10 -16.88
N LEU A 231 11.34 2.32 -15.97
CA LEU A 231 11.56 3.10 -14.75
C LEU A 231 12.66 2.48 -13.87
N VAL A 232 12.56 1.18 -13.56
CA VAL A 232 13.54 0.52 -12.69
C VAL A 232 14.91 0.41 -13.35
N SER A 233 14.97 0.22 -14.69
CA SER A 233 16.23 0.21 -15.46
C SER A 233 16.95 1.55 -15.39
N ALA A 234 16.23 2.65 -15.60
CA ALA A 234 16.78 4.00 -15.52
C ALA A 234 17.26 4.32 -14.10
N SER A 235 16.42 4.02 -13.09
CA SER A 235 16.74 4.25 -11.68
C SER A 235 17.93 3.41 -11.22
N PHE A 236 18.02 2.16 -11.66
CA PHE A 236 19.11 1.25 -11.34
C PHE A 236 20.46 1.75 -11.91
N ARG A 237 20.50 2.10 -13.20
CA ARG A 237 21.71 2.68 -13.81
C ARG A 237 22.14 3.95 -13.07
N ALA A 238 21.22 4.85 -12.80
CA ALA A 238 21.51 6.08 -12.08
C ALA A 238 22.01 5.82 -10.65
N ALA A 239 21.42 4.88 -9.93
CA ALA A 239 21.84 4.53 -8.58
C ALA A 239 23.23 3.87 -8.56
N VAL A 240 23.50 2.94 -9.48
CA VAL A 240 24.81 2.29 -9.62
C VAL A 240 25.89 3.33 -9.92
N THR A 241 25.67 4.21 -10.90
CA THR A 241 26.62 5.27 -11.27
C THR A 241 26.89 6.24 -10.11
N ARG A 242 25.84 6.69 -9.39
CA ARG A 242 26.01 7.58 -8.21
C ARG A 242 26.86 6.94 -7.10
N ASN A 243 26.86 5.62 -7.00
CA ASN A 243 27.66 4.88 -6.02
C ASN A 243 29.03 4.45 -6.56
N GLY A 244 29.46 4.96 -7.71
CA GLY A 244 30.75 4.62 -8.33
C GLY A 244 30.85 3.19 -8.84
N GLY A 245 29.70 2.55 -9.11
CA GLY A 245 29.62 1.20 -9.66
C GLY A 245 29.45 1.19 -11.19
N THR A 246 29.47 -0.01 -11.76
CA THR A 246 29.29 -0.27 -13.19
C THR A 246 28.18 -1.29 -13.42
N VAL A 247 27.35 -1.08 -14.43
CA VAL A 247 26.38 -2.07 -14.91
C VAL A 247 27.01 -2.82 -16.09
N VAL A 248 27.44 -4.07 -15.86
CA VAL A 248 28.10 -4.92 -16.87
C VAL A 248 27.15 -5.55 -17.87
N ALA A 249 25.95 -5.91 -17.42
CA ALA A 249 24.93 -6.49 -18.29
C ALA A 249 23.53 -6.10 -17.80
N MET A 250 22.62 -5.91 -18.74
CA MET A 250 21.20 -5.69 -18.42
C MET A 250 20.34 -6.23 -19.56
N GLU A 251 19.54 -7.22 -19.26
CA GLU A 251 18.57 -7.83 -20.17
C GLU A 251 17.15 -7.51 -19.79
N LYS A 252 16.27 -7.41 -20.79
CA LYS A 252 14.84 -7.25 -20.59
C LYS A 252 14.09 -8.51 -21.02
N TYR A 253 13.05 -8.88 -20.26
CA TYR A 253 12.20 -10.01 -20.58
C TYR A 253 10.75 -9.59 -20.79
N PRO A 254 10.03 -10.20 -21.75
CA PRO A 254 8.59 -9.98 -21.94
C PRO A 254 7.78 -10.40 -20.73
N ASN A 255 6.70 -9.68 -20.43
CA ASN A 255 5.79 -9.99 -19.31
C ASN A 255 4.91 -11.21 -19.61
N ASN A 256 5.50 -12.33 -20.01
CA ASN A 256 4.84 -13.62 -20.18
C ASN A 256 5.78 -14.74 -19.71
N SER A 257 5.19 -15.85 -19.26
CA SER A 257 5.92 -16.94 -18.62
C SER A 257 6.98 -17.58 -19.53
N ASN A 258 6.77 -17.60 -20.84
CA ASN A 258 7.68 -18.22 -21.80
C ASN A 258 8.81 -17.26 -22.27
N GLY A 259 8.61 -15.95 -22.11
CA GLY A 259 9.55 -14.94 -22.59
C GLY A 259 10.77 -14.72 -21.71
N MET A 260 10.84 -15.34 -20.54
CA MET A 260 11.94 -15.14 -19.60
C MET A 260 13.19 -15.97 -19.92
N LEU A 261 13.05 -17.10 -20.61
CA LEU A 261 14.12 -18.09 -20.78
C LEU A 261 15.32 -17.50 -21.52
N GLU A 262 15.13 -17.02 -22.75
CA GLU A 262 16.22 -16.50 -23.56
C GLU A 262 16.93 -15.28 -22.95
N PRO A 263 16.23 -14.24 -22.46
CA PRO A 263 16.89 -13.12 -21.80
C PRO A 263 17.67 -13.54 -20.55
N SER A 264 17.13 -14.48 -19.77
CA SER A 264 17.85 -15.00 -18.60
C SER A 264 19.13 -15.72 -19.00
N GLN A 265 19.06 -16.59 -20.02
CA GLN A 265 20.23 -17.31 -20.55
C GLN A 265 21.30 -16.33 -21.07
N ARG A 266 20.90 -15.30 -21.83
CA ARG A 266 21.82 -14.26 -22.30
C ARG A 266 22.48 -13.53 -21.14
N LEU A 267 21.69 -13.07 -20.17
CA LEU A 267 22.25 -12.38 -19.00
C LEU A 267 23.25 -13.25 -18.24
N PHE A 268 22.85 -14.46 -17.88
CA PHE A 268 23.71 -15.36 -17.10
C PHE A 268 24.96 -15.78 -17.86
N LYS A 269 24.87 -15.93 -19.18
CA LYS A 269 26.06 -16.17 -20.02
C LYS A 269 27.01 -14.96 -19.96
N LEU A 270 26.51 -13.73 -20.13
CA LEU A 270 27.33 -12.52 -20.04
C LEU A 270 27.99 -12.37 -18.66
N VAL A 271 27.25 -12.68 -17.59
CA VAL A 271 27.78 -12.66 -16.22
C VAL A 271 28.88 -13.71 -16.06
N LYS A 272 28.68 -14.91 -16.54
CA LYS A 272 29.66 -15.99 -16.47
C LYS A 272 30.91 -15.67 -17.27
N ASP A 273 30.78 -15.25 -18.53
CA ASP A 273 31.87 -14.85 -19.39
C ASP A 273 32.70 -13.72 -18.74
N SER A 274 32.05 -12.74 -18.11
CA SER A 274 32.74 -11.66 -17.39
C SER A 274 33.59 -12.18 -16.23
N ILE A 275 33.04 -13.09 -15.43
CA ILE A 275 33.74 -13.68 -14.29
C ILE A 275 34.93 -14.53 -14.77
N GLU A 276 34.78 -15.34 -15.82
CA GLU A 276 35.83 -16.16 -16.40
C GLU A 276 36.95 -15.34 -16.99
N GLN A 277 36.67 -14.13 -17.47
CA GLN A 277 37.66 -13.16 -17.94
C GLN A 277 38.34 -12.36 -16.81
N GLY A 278 38.03 -12.64 -15.54
CA GLY A 278 38.61 -11.97 -14.37
C GLY A 278 37.88 -10.66 -13.98
N TYR A 279 36.76 -10.34 -14.58
CA TYR A 279 35.94 -9.19 -14.22
C TYR A 279 34.76 -9.66 -13.31
N PRO A 280 34.82 -9.44 -11.99
CA PRO A 280 33.80 -9.93 -11.09
C PRO A 280 32.48 -9.23 -11.35
N VAL A 281 31.37 -9.98 -11.18
CA VAL A 281 30.01 -9.45 -11.05
C VAL A 281 29.56 -9.65 -9.61
N ASP A 282 29.41 -8.56 -8.88
CA ASP A 282 29.14 -8.61 -7.44
C ASP A 282 27.65 -8.87 -7.13
N ALA A 283 26.74 -8.36 -7.96
CA ALA A 283 25.31 -8.48 -7.70
C ALA A 283 24.47 -8.47 -8.98
N ILE A 284 23.33 -9.16 -8.94
CA ILE A 284 22.33 -9.18 -10.00
C ILE A 284 21.01 -8.68 -9.44
N TYR A 285 20.48 -7.60 -10.04
CA TYR A 285 19.17 -7.05 -9.67
C TYR A 285 18.06 -7.75 -10.44
N LEU A 286 17.09 -8.31 -9.69
CA LEU A 286 15.96 -9.09 -10.20
C LEU A 286 14.65 -8.48 -9.66
N PRO A 287 14.14 -7.35 -10.22
CA PRO A 287 12.86 -6.82 -9.81
C PRO A 287 11.72 -7.76 -10.18
N GLY A 288 10.75 -7.89 -9.29
CA GLY A 288 9.60 -8.78 -9.51
C GLY A 288 8.93 -9.12 -8.19
N GLY A 289 8.04 -10.10 -8.24
CA GLY A 289 7.25 -10.53 -7.10
C GLY A 289 6.73 -11.96 -7.26
N PRO A 290 5.64 -12.33 -6.57
CA PRO A 290 5.11 -13.69 -6.55
C PRO A 290 4.71 -14.24 -7.92
N ASP A 291 4.43 -13.36 -8.89
CA ASP A 291 4.05 -13.75 -10.25
C ASP A 291 5.26 -14.05 -11.16
N THR A 292 6.45 -13.57 -10.81
CA THR A 292 7.65 -13.64 -11.67
C THR A 292 8.76 -14.51 -11.08
N LEU A 293 9.03 -14.38 -9.78
CA LEU A 293 10.16 -15.07 -9.13
C LEU A 293 10.08 -16.59 -9.18
N PRO A 294 8.91 -17.24 -9.06
CA PRO A 294 8.82 -18.70 -9.21
C PRO A 294 9.28 -19.19 -10.59
N ASN A 295 9.08 -18.39 -11.64
CA ASN A 295 9.51 -18.70 -13.00
C ASN A 295 11.01 -18.44 -13.22
N LEU A 296 11.60 -17.49 -12.52
CA LEU A 296 13.04 -17.19 -12.58
C LEU A 296 13.89 -18.20 -11.82
N ALA A 297 13.38 -18.76 -10.76
CA ALA A 297 14.15 -19.63 -9.87
C ALA A 297 14.78 -20.86 -10.58
N PRO A 298 14.08 -21.63 -11.44
CA PRO A 298 14.68 -22.73 -12.19
C PRO A 298 15.77 -22.24 -13.17
N LEU A 299 15.63 -21.03 -13.70
CA LEU A 299 16.59 -20.46 -14.65
C LEU A 299 17.90 -20.08 -13.96
N ILE A 300 17.84 -19.68 -12.68
CA ILE A 300 19.04 -19.43 -11.84
C ILE A 300 19.77 -20.76 -11.57
N ASP A 301 19.06 -21.84 -11.26
CA ASP A 301 19.66 -23.17 -11.09
C ASP A 301 20.38 -23.63 -12.38
N TYR A 302 19.72 -23.44 -13.52
CA TYR A 302 20.28 -23.83 -14.82
C TYR A 302 21.50 -22.98 -15.20
N ALA A 303 21.54 -21.72 -14.80
CA ALA A 303 22.63 -20.80 -15.11
C ALA A 303 23.99 -21.26 -14.56
N ASN A 304 24.00 -22.01 -13.47
CA ASN A 304 25.19 -22.56 -12.82
C ASN A 304 26.33 -21.53 -12.76
N LEU A 305 26.13 -20.41 -12.05
CA LEU A 305 27.12 -19.34 -11.91
C LEU A 305 28.36 -19.78 -11.12
N GLY A 306 28.45 -21.06 -10.79
CA GLY A 306 29.57 -21.64 -10.07
C GLY A 306 29.65 -21.22 -8.61
N ALA A 307 30.86 -21.26 -8.04
CA ALA A 307 31.13 -20.80 -6.67
C ALA A 307 31.28 -19.27 -6.56
N ALA A 308 31.00 -18.52 -7.63
CA ALA A 308 31.11 -17.06 -7.60
C ALA A 308 30.10 -16.46 -6.60
N PRO A 309 30.54 -15.59 -5.68
CA PRO A 309 29.69 -15.04 -4.62
C PRO A 309 28.78 -13.91 -5.15
N VAL A 310 28.03 -14.18 -6.22
CA VAL A 310 27.09 -13.21 -6.81
C VAL A 310 25.88 -13.04 -5.90
N LYS A 311 25.61 -11.83 -5.47
CA LYS A 311 24.46 -11.50 -4.61
C LYS A 311 23.22 -11.15 -5.45
N PHE A 312 22.10 -11.80 -5.22
CA PHE A 312 20.85 -11.34 -5.81
C PHE A 312 20.24 -10.20 -5.00
N LEU A 313 19.76 -9.20 -5.72
CA LEU A 313 19.09 -8.02 -5.19
C LEU A 313 17.65 -7.99 -5.72
N GLY A 314 16.67 -7.86 -4.82
CA GLY A 314 15.25 -7.78 -5.15
C GLY A 314 14.69 -6.37 -5.12
N SER A 315 13.44 -6.23 -5.54
CA SER A 315 12.57 -5.08 -5.29
C SER A 315 11.68 -5.32 -4.05
N GLY A 316 10.89 -4.32 -3.63
CA GLY A 316 9.88 -4.48 -2.58
C GLY A 316 8.84 -5.57 -2.87
N GLY A 317 8.67 -5.94 -4.14
CA GLY A 317 7.84 -7.08 -4.54
C GLY A 317 8.33 -8.45 -4.00
N TRP A 318 9.54 -8.52 -3.44
CA TRP A 318 10.05 -9.72 -2.77
C TRP A 318 9.48 -9.92 -1.36
N ASP A 319 8.80 -8.91 -0.81
CA ASP A 319 8.17 -8.98 0.51
C ASP A 319 6.84 -9.76 0.45
N TYR A 320 6.92 -11.05 0.13
CA TYR A 320 5.76 -11.95 0.13
C TYR A 320 6.04 -13.27 0.87
N PRO A 321 4.99 -13.92 1.40
CA PRO A 321 5.14 -15.19 2.11
C PRO A 321 5.78 -16.27 1.23
N ASN A 322 6.62 -17.10 1.85
CA ASN A 322 7.22 -18.29 1.24
C ASN A 322 8.34 -18.04 0.20
N LEU A 323 8.82 -16.83 -0.03
CA LEU A 323 9.96 -16.59 -0.90
C LEU A 323 11.16 -17.47 -0.51
N GLY A 324 11.46 -17.58 0.79
CA GLY A 324 12.56 -18.38 1.32
C GLY A 324 12.39 -19.91 1.21
N ARG A 325 11.26 -20.41 0.69
CA ARG A 325 11.13 -21.81 0.34
C ARG A 325 11.94 -22.17 -0.90
N ASN A 326 12.24 -21.18 -1.72
CA ASN A 326 13.11 -21.38 -2.87
C ASN A 326 14.57 -21.11 -2.44
N LYS A 327 15.39 -22.17 -2.47
CA LYS A 327 16.80 -22.13 -2.05
C LYS A 327 17.63 -21.08 -2.79
N ASN A 328 17.28 -20.77 -4.05
CA ASN A 328 18.03 -19.87 -4.92
C ASN A 328 17.99 -18.41 -4.46
N PHE A 329 16.97 -18.06 -3.68
CA PHE A 329 16.85 -16.70 -3.14
C PHE A 329 17.33 -16.56 -1.70
N ILE A 330 17.67 -17.67 -1.01
CA ILE A 330 18.20 -17.59 0.37
C ILE A 330 19.52 -16.81 0.37
N GLY A 331 19.65 -15.86 1.31
CA GLY A 331 20.79 -14.96 1.41
C GLY A 331 20.73 -13.74 0.47
N SER A 332 19.73 -13.63 -0.39
CA SER A 332 19.50 -12.46 -1.25
C SER A 332 18.95 -11.28 -0.46
N TRP A 333 19.14 -10.07 -0.99
CA TRP A 333 18.75 -8.83 -0.31
C TRP A 333 17.62 -8.10 -1.05
N TYR A 334 16.68 -7.52 -0.30
CA TYR A 334 15.63 -6.69 -0.88
C TYR A 334 15.21 -5.56 0.06
N PRO A 335 14.72 -4.42 -0.48
CA PRO A 335 14.25 -3.32 0.31
C PRO A 335 12.78 -3.55 0.69
N ALA A 336 12.42 -3.34 1.94
CA ALA A 336 11.03 -3.40 2.39
C ALA A 336 10.84 -2.59 3.69
N PRO A 337 9.62 -2.26 4.07
CA PRO A 337 9.32 -1.80 5.41
C PRO A 337 9.74 -2.80 6.48
N ASP A 338 9.98 -2.32 7.72
CA ASP A 338 10.23 -3.22 8.84
C ASP A 338 9.01 -4.13 9.07
N PRO A 339 9.17 -5.46 9.04
CA PRO A 339 8.05 -6.39 9.11
C PRO A 339 7.30 -6.38 10.45
N ARG A 340 7.87 -5.79 11.51
CA ARG A 340 7.23 -5.68 12.83
C ARG A 340 5.96 -4.86 12.79
N GLY A 341 5.98 -3.73 12.06
CA GLY A 341 4.80 -2.86 11.91
C GLY A 341 3.65 -3.57 11.20
N TRP A 342 3.95 -4.19 10.07
CA TRP A 342 2.97 -4.98 9.34
C TRP A 342 2.38 -6.13 10.17
N ARG A 343 3.21 -6.86 10.90
CA ARG A 343 2.75 -7.98 11.73
C ARG A 343 1.76 -7.50 12.78
N ALA A 344 2.11 -6.47 13.56
CA ALA A 344 1.24 -5.92 14.58
C ALA A 344 -0.09 -5.39 14.00
N PHE A 345 -0.03 -4.70 12.85
CA PHE A 345 -1.22 -4.22 12.14
C PHE A 345 -2.10 -5.37 11.66
N SER A 346 -1.50 -6.37 10.99
CA SER A 346 -2.22 -7.50 10.42
C SER A 346 -2.93 -8.35 11.47
N GLU A 347 -2.27 -8.60 12.62
CA GLU A 347 -2.87 -9.29 13.76
C GLU A 347 -4.05 -8.51 14.35
N LYS A 348 -3.90 -7.20 14.52
CA LYS A 348 -4.98 -6.33 15.00
C LYS A 348 -6.16 -6.32 14.05
N PHE A 349 -5.89 -6.13 12.75
CA PHE A 349 -6.89 -6.13 11.70
C PHE A 349 -7.65 -7.46 11.66
N ALA A 350 -6.94 -8.60 11.71
CA ALA A 350 -7.56 -9.91 11.70
C ALA A 350 -8.45 -10.16 12.93
N ARG A 351 -8.04 -9.69 14.13
CA ARG A 351 -8.90 -9.74 15.32
C ARG A 351 -10.17 -8.90 15.18
N THR A 352 -10.09 -7.77 14.50
CA THR A 352 -11.23 -6.84 14.35
C THR A 352 -12.19 -7.28 13.26
N PHE A 353 -11.69 -7.79 12.14
CA PHE A 353 -12.50 -8.07 10.94
C PHE A 353 -12.57 -9.55 10.54
N GLY A 354 -11.92 -10.46 11.28
CA GLY A 354 -11.99 -11.90 11.06
C GLY A 354 -11.18 -12.40 9.85
N SER A 355 -10.38 -11.56 9.19
CA SER A 355 -9.57 -11.94 8.02
C SER A 355 -8.28 -11.11 7.94
N ALA A 356 -7.26 -11.64 7.28
CA ALA A 356 -6.03 -10.89 7.05
C ALA A 356 -6.25 -9.71 6.09
N PRO A 357 -5.62 -8.54 6.34
CA PRO A 357 -5.73 -7.39 5.46
C PRO A 357 -4.93 -7.59 4.15
N PRO A 358 -5.35 -6.96 3.03
CA PRO A 358 -4.44 -6.82 1.89
C PRO A 358 -3.24 -5.95 2.29
N ARG A 359 -2.05 -6.23 1.74
CA ARG A 359 -0.79 -5.56 2.13
C ARG A 359 -0.88 -4.02 2.07
N ILE A 360 -1.57 -3.49 1.05
CA ILE A 360 -1.73 -2.04 0.86
C ILE A 360 -2.76 -1.38 1.79
N ALA A 361 -3.45 -2.13 2.64
CA ALA A 361 -4.42 -1.58 3.59
C ALA A 361 -3.78 -0.63 4.62
N THR A 362 -2.49 -0.82 4.92
CA THR A 362 -1.70 0.09 5.78
C THR A 362 -1.69 1.52 5.27
N LEU A 363 -1.65 1.72 3.94
CA LEU A 363 -1.65 3.06 3.33
C LEU A 363 -2.93 3.83 3.67
N SER A 364 -4.07 3.15 3.66
CA SER A 364 -5.36 3.76 4.01
C SER A 364 -5.47 4.07 5.51
N TYR A 365 -4.99 3.17 6.36
CA TYR A 365 -4.89 3.38 7.80
C TYR A 365 -4.00 4.58 8.12
N ASP A 366 -2.82 4.66 7.51
CA ASP A 366 -1.86 5.74 7.73
C ASP A 366 -2.39 7.08 7.22
N ALA A 367 -3.01 7.12 6.03
CA ALA A 367 -3.60 8.33 5.48
C ALA A 367 -4.69 8.92 6.38
N VAL A 368 -5.59 8.07 6.92
CA VAL A 368 -6.63 8.51 7.86
C VAL A 368 -6.02 8.92 9.20
N THR A 369 -5.02 8.19 9.69
CA THR A 369 -4.29 8.55 10.92
C THR A 369 -3.66 9.94 10.81
N ILE A 370 -2.99 10.24 9.69
CA ILE A 370 -2.42 11.57 9.42
C ILE A 370 -3.53 12.63 9.37
N ALA A 371 -4.62 12.35 8.66
CA ALA A 371 -5.73 13.28 8.54
C ALA A 371 -6.33 13.63 9.91
N ILE A 372 -6.54 12.66 10.79
CA ILE A 372 -7.04 12.89 12.15
C ILE A 372 -6.03 13.68 12.99
N ARG A 373 -4.75 13.31 12.94
CA ARG A 373 -3.69 14.02 13.70
C ARG A 373 -3.55 15.48 13.27
N LEU A 374 -3.60 15.76 11.97
CA LEU A 374 -3.57 17.12 11.45
C LEU A 374 -4.87 17.89 11.81
N ALA A 375 -6.02 17.22 11.81
CA ALA A 375 -7.28 17.80 12.24
C ALA A 375 -7.28 18.20 13.73
N THR A 376 -6.56 17.47 14.56
CA THR A 376 -6.43 17.74 16.01
C THR A 376 -5.45 18.88 16.28
N SER A 377 -4.38 18.98 15.50
CA SER A 377 -3.27 19.92 15.77
C SER A 377 -3.37 21.25 15.03
N HIS A 378 -4.31 21.41 14.09
CA HIS A 378 -4.44 22.62 13.26
C HIS A 378 -5.88 23.10 13.16
N ALA A 379 -6.07 24.42 13.05
CA ALA A 379 -7.38 25.03 12.89
C ALA A 379 -8.02 24.66 11.53
N ALA A 380 -9.36 24.74 11.45
CA ALA A 380 -10.10 24.56 10.21
C ALA A 380 -9.50 25.40 9.08
N ARG A 381 -9.57 24.90 7.85
CA ARG A 381 -8.99 25.50 6.63
C ARG A 381 -7.46 25.55 6.55
N SER A 382 -6.73 25.31 7.65
CA SER A 382 -5.25 25.21 7.64
C SER A 382 -4.73 23.79 7.87
N ARG A 383 -5.60 22.83 8.18
CA ARG A 383 -5.24 21.44 8.55
C ARG A 383 -4.39 20.75 7.51
N TYR A 384 -4.78 20.82 6.26
CA TYR A 384 -4.22 20.03 5.15
C TYR A 384 -3.49 20.91 4.13
N THR A 385 -2.87 21.98 4.59
CA THR A 385 -2.02 22.83 3.72
C THR A 385 -0.81 22.04 3.21
N THR A 386 -0.26 22.49 2.08
CA THR A 386 0.99 21.91 1.55
C THR A 386 2.09 21.86 2.61
N ALA A 387 2.27 22.94 3.39
CA ALA A 387 3.27 23.01 4.45
C ALA A 387 3.09 21.91 5.52
N ASN A 388 1.85 21.63 5.91
CA ASN A 388 1.56 20.59 6.90
C ASN A 388 1.72 19.17 6.33
N LEU A 389 1.38 18.98 5.05
CA LEU A 389 1.53 17.68 4.38
C LEU A 389 2.99 17.40 4.03
N THR A 390 3.77 18.40 3.59
CA THR A 390 5.17 18.21 3.16
C THR A 390 6.18 18.60 4.26
N ARG A 391 5.78 18.57 5.52
CA ARG A 391 6.68 18.90 6.63
C ARG A 391 7.97 18.06 6.60
N PRO A 392 9.16 18.66 6.82
CA PRO A 392 10.44 17.98 6.64
C PRO A 392 10.61 16.72 7.48
N ASN A 393 10.16 16.73 8.73
CA ASN A 393 10.23 15.59 9.66
C ASN A 393 9.20 14.49 9.36
N GLY A 394 8.31 14.69 8.39
CA GLY A 394 7.39 13.67 7.91
C GLY A 394 6.40 13.13 8.94
N PHE A 395 6.04 11.88 8.76
CA PHE A 395 5.05 11.15 9.55
C PHE A 395 5.60 9.76 9.90
N THR A 396 5.02 9.15 10.91
CA THR A 396 5.26 7.74 11.26
C THR A 396 3.97 6.97 11.05
N GLY A 397 4.02 5.95 10.22
CA GLY A 397 2.94 5.03 9.91
C GLY A 397 3.26 3.60 10.33
N VAL A 398 2.39 2.68 9.92
CA VAL A 398 2.54 1.23 10.14
C VAL A 398 3.82 0.71 9.50
N ASP A 399 4.12 1.18 8.30
CA ASP A 399 5.28 0.76 7.50
C ASP A 399 6.54 1.61 7.77
N GLY A 400 6.59 2.30 8.90
CA GLY A 400 7.71 3.12 9.31
C GLY A 400 7.54 4.60 9.00
N ALA A 401 8.65 5.34 9.05
CA ALA A 401 8.65 6.76 8.78
C ALA A 401 8.53 7.06 7.28
N PHE A 402 7.78 8.10 6.94
CA PHE A 402 7.70 8.62 5.59
C PHE A 402 7.41 10.13 5.58
N ARG A 403 7.66 10.78 4.45
CA ARG A 403 7.31 12.18 4.23
C ARG A 403 6.89 12.42 2.78
N PHE A 404 6.02 13.38 2.57
CA PHE A 404 5.74 13.85 1.23
C PHE A 404 6.77 14.89 0.78
N THR A 405 7.18 14.79 -0.46
CA THR A 405 8.06 15.77 -1.12
C THR A 405 7.24 16.90 -1.77
N ALA A 406 7.88 17.99 -2.12
CA ALA A 406 7.25 19.07 -2.88
C ALA A 406 6.73 18.61 -4.26
N ALA A 407 7.33 17.55 -4.83
CA ALA A 407 6.87 16.95 -6.07
C ALA A 407 5.60 16.10 -5.92
N GLY A 408 5.09 15.91 -4.69
CA GLY A 408 3.90 15.12 -4.41
C GLY A 408 4.14 13.62 -4.31
N THR A 409 5.37 13.17 -4.19
CA THR A 409 5.71 11.76 -3.95
C THR A 409 6.00 11.51 -2.47
N ALA A 410 5.75 10.30 -1.96
CA ALA A 410 6.23 9.91 -0.64
C ALA A 410 7.64 9.35 -0.73
N GLN A 411 8.45 9.71 0.24
CA GLN A 411 9.76 9.11 0.52
C GLN A 411 9.61 8.26 1.78
N HIS A 412 9.80 6.96 1.64
CA HIS A 412 9.72 6.01 2.75
C HIS A 412 11.10 5.67 3.30
N SER A 413 11.17 5.48 4.62
CA SER A 413 12.32 4.88 5.27
C SER A 413 12.20 3.35 5.16
N LEU A 414 12.96 2.74 4.26
CA LEU A 414 12.96 1.31 4.03
C LEU A 414 14.13 0.64 4.75
N ALA A 415 13.88 -0.53 5.33
CA ALA A 415 14.92 -1.47 5.75
C ALA A 415 15.50 -2.21 4.54
N VAL A 416 16.60 -2.93 4.73
CA VAL A 416 17.05 -4.01 3.85
C VAL A 416 16.90 -5.33 4.58
N LEU A 417 16.25 -6.27 3.93
CA LEU A 417 16.01 -7.60 4.45
C LEU A 417 16.83 -8.62 3.67
N GLU A 418 17.27 -9.64 4.39
CA GLU A 418 17.88 -10.83 3.78
C GLU A 418 16.88 -11.98 3.79
N VAL A 419 16.73 -12.63 2.66
CA VAL A 419 15.86 -13.81 2.50
C VAL A 419 16.42 -14.96 3.32
N GLN A 420 15.64 -15.50 4.23
CA GLN A 420 15.92 -16.69 5.01
C GLN A 420 14.90 -17.80 4.68
N LYS A 421 15.18 -19.03 5.10
CA LYS A 421 14.33 -20.20 4.84
C LYS A 421 12.86 -20.00 5.25
N PHE A 422 12.62 -19.26 6.32
CA PHE A 422 11.29 -18.97 6.84
C PHE A 422 10.95 -17.48 6.78
N ASN A 423 11.33 -16.74 7.79
CA ASN A 423 11.10 -15.30 7.86
C ASN A 423 12.36 -14.53 7.46
N PRO A 424 12.23 -13.46 6.70
CA PRO A 424 13.38 -12.62 6.38
C PRO A 424 13.98 -11.97 7.63
N THR A 425 15.27 -11.69 7.57
CA THR A 425 15.99 -10.98 8.64
C THR A 425 16.29 -9.55 8.20
N VAL A 426 16.02 -8.58 9.05
CA VAL A 426 16.44 -7.18 8.83
C VAL A 426 17.96 -7.12 9.03
N ILE A 427 18.71 -6.81 7.97
CA ILE A 427 20.18 -6.68 7.98
C ILE A 427 20.65 -5.24 7.97
N ASP A 428 19.79 -4.31 7.52
CA ASP A 428 20.01 -2.87 7.62
C ASP A 428 18.68 -2.19 7.97
N PRO A 429 18.52 -1.67 9.18
CA PRO A 429 17.25 -1.16 9.66
C PRO A 429 16.80 0.08 8.91
N ALA A 430 15.49 0.28 8.82
CA ALA A 430 14.91 1.54 8.38
C ALA A 430 15.30 2.68 9.34
N ALA A 431 15.55 3.87 8.81
CA ALA A 431 15.78 5.03 9.65
C ALA A 431 14.53 5.34 10.50
N ALA A 432 14.72 5.77 11.75
CA ALA A 432 13.60 6.01 12.68
C ALA A 432 12.72 7.20 12.28
N GLY A 433 13.21 8.09 11.43
CA GLY A 433 12.48 9.28 10.97
C GLY A 433 13.30 10.18 10.05
N PHE A 434 12.79 11.40 9.88
CA PHE A 434 13.45 12.48 9.16
C PHE A 434 13.70 13.64 10.11
N ASN A 435 14.82 14.35 9.95
CA ASN A 435 15.11 15.57 10.70
C ASN A 435 14.45 16.81 10.04
N ALA A 436 14.61 17.96 10.66
CA ALA A 436 14.07 19.22 10.15
C ALA A 436 14.60 19.63 8.76
N SER A 437 15.76 19.10 8.33
CA SER A 437 16.29 19.25 6.97
C SER A 437 15.84 18.16 6.02
N GLY A 438 14.96 17.25 6.47
CA GLY A 438 14.42 16.15 5.67
C GLY A 438 15.41 15.00 5.40
N ARG A 439 16.52 14.93 6.15
CA ARG A 439 17.45 13.80 6.09
C ARG A 439 17.00 12.70 7.04
N THR A 440 17.25 11.46 6.66
CA THR A 440 16.97 10.29 7.52
C THR A 440 17.78 10.35 8.82
N VAL A 441 17.12 10.01 9.92
CA VAL A 441 17.74 9.91 11.25
C VAL A 441 17.83 8.44 11.63
N THR A 442 19.04 7.92 11.72
CA THR A 442 19.28 6.59 12.27
C THR A 442 19.01 6.62 13.77
N GLY A 443 18.02 5.86 14.21
CA GLY A 443 17.78 5.66 15.64
C GLY A 443 18.95 4.90 16.23
N THR A 444 19.60 5.44 17.26
CA THR A 444 20.47 4.66 18.14
C THR A 444 19.56 3.63 18.82
N LEU A 445 19.68 2.36 18.44
CA LEU A 445 19.12 1.27 19.24
C LEU A 445 19.84 1.33 20.59
N GLN A 446 19.17 1.90 21.60
CA GLN A 446 19.55 1.59 22.98
C GLN A 446 19.29 0.09 23.15
N ARG A 447 20.37 -0.64 23.37
CA ARG A 447 20.38 -2.06 23.72
C ARG A 447 19.80 -2.27 25.12
#